data_84d8abb6f2a26a405fe271d3d55e0143
#
_entry.id   84d8abb6f2a26a405fe271d3d55e0143
#
_cell.length_a   1.000
_cell.length_b   1.000
_cell.length_c   1.000
_cell.angle_alpha   90.00
_cell.angle_beta   90.00
_cell.angle_gamma   90.00
#
_symmetry.space_group_name_H-M   'P 1'
#
loop_
_entity.id
_entity.type
_entity.pdbx_description
1 polymer ?
#
loop_
_entity_poly.entity_id
_entity_poly.type
_entity_poly.pdbx_seq_one_letter_code
_entity_poly.pdbx_strand_id
1 'polypeptide(L)'
;VSDETAGVPSDSPEGSNGTASTAAEPGKKESFFHRLYVGTGAVDIVGARKRWYVFFALLLLVCIGSMIFRGFNVGIEFEGGTQIQLPAHGTHGQITQDQVIKSFNTALGEAPAETQTVGTGNASTIQTRSETLTADQVAKVKKQIFEDLGPIGSNGKSSEQAISDSAVSASWGDEISRQALIALAVFLVAVVVFLAIYFDTRMAFAALISLLHDIVVTAGVYSLVGFEVTPATVIGLLTILGFSLYDTVVVFDKVRENTRGLLGLSRRTYAEAANLALNQTLMRSFNTAFIALLPILGLLIVGYLLLGSGTLQDLALVQLTGTLVGVLSSVALATPLLVDFKMRDPKYRQQAERVAARRAKAAKREATDDDFDANDEEQLAAELRKEKAMAAAAGVPARHPKQRPSGKKKR
;
A
#
# COMPACT_ATOMS: atom_id res chain seq x y z
N VAL A 1 -24.48 -28.43 -55.17
CA VAL A 1 -25.18 -29.72 -55.19
C VAL A 1 -25.52 -30.08 -53.77
N SER A 2 -26.86 -30.16 -53.50
CA SER A 2 -27.60 -30.80 -52.40
C SER A 2 -27.37 -30.20 -50.99
N ASP A 3 -28.20 -29.37 -50.41
CA ASP A 3 -29.62 -29.51 -50.04
C ASP A 3 -29.86 -30.69 -49.08
N GLU A 4 -30.09 -30.35 -47.83
CA GLU A 4 -31.07 -31.06 -46.99
C GLU A 4 -31.42 -30.26 -45.71
N THR A 5 -32.64 -29.84 -45.71
CA THR A 5 -33.45 -29.25 -44.64
C THR A 5 -33.89 -30.32 -43.66
N ALA A 6 -33.95 -30.02 -42.39
CA ALA A 6 -34.93 -30.47 -41.36
C ALA A 6 -34.33 -30.19 -39.98
N GLY A 7 -34.93 -29.59 -39.02
CA GLY A 7 -36.27 -29.48 -38.58
C GLY A 7 -36.20 -28.94 -37.15
N VAL A 8 -36.88 -27.85 -36.85
CA VAL A 8 -37.08 -27.30 -35.53
C VAL A 8 -38.10 -28.15 -34.79
N PRO A 9 -37.92 -28.44 -33.52
CA PRO A 9 -39.03 -28.45 -32.60
C PRO A 9 -38.93 -27.32 -31.56
N SER A 10 -39.95 -26.50 -31.62
CA SER A 10 -40.37 -25.63 -30.52
C SER A 10 -40.82 -26.49 -29.35
N ASP A 11 -40.20 -26.26 -28.19
CA ASP A 11 -40.84 -26.58 -26.92
C ASP A 11 -40.47 -25.50 -25.90
N SER A 12 -41.43 -24.70 -25.58
CA SER A 12 -41.48 -23.87 -24.40
C SER A 12 -41.99 -24.72 -23.25
N PRO A 13 -41.40 -24.60 -22.08
CA PRO A 13 -42.18 -24.79 -20.86
C PRO A 13 -42.31 -23.49 -20.08
N GLU A 14 -43.52 -23.32 -19.76
CA GLU A 14 -44.14 -22.37 -18.87
C GLU A 14 -43.40 -22.05 -17.58
N GLY A 15 -43.72 -20.86 -17.11
CA GLY A 15 -43.26 -20.21 -15.90
C GLY A 15 -43.32 -21.05 -14.64
N SER A 16 -42.29 -20.81 -13.87
CA SER A 16 -42.31 -21.05 -12.42
C SER A 16 -41.68 -19.82 -11.76
N ASN A 17 -42.54 -18.87 -11.45
CA ASN A 17 -42.27 -17.84 -10.46
C ASN A 17 -42.06 -18.54 -9.10
N GLY A 18 -40.81 -18.73 -8.76
CA GLY A 18 -40.38 -19.13 -7.42
C GLY A 18 -39.51 -18.02 -6.84
N THR A 19 -40.14 -16.96 -6.32
CA THR A 19 -39.49 -16.07 -5.35
C THR A 19 -39.21 -16.86 -4.09
N ALA A 20 -38.12 -17.58 -4.06
CA ALA A 20 -37.54 -18.07 -2.82
C ALA A 20 -36.91 -16.90 -2.09
N SER A 21 -37.68 -16.22 -1.27
CA SER A 21 -37.21 -15.48 -0.12
C SER A 21 -36.43 -16.46 0.76
N THR A 22 -35.12 -16.52 0.58
CA THR A 22 -34.22 -17.16 1.55
C THR A 22 -34.25 -16.29 2.82
N ALA A 23 -35.15 -16.69 3.74
CA ALA A 23 -35.09 -16.26 5.12
C ALA A 23 -33.67 -16.55 5.65
N ALA A 24 -32.99 -15.51 6.09
CA ALA A 24 -31.68 -15.62 6.71
C ALA A 24 -31.80 -16.49 7.96
N GLU A 25 -31.17 -17.65 7.97
CA GLU A 25 -30.98 -18.47 9.17
C GLU A 25 -30.17 -17.65 10.20
N PRO A 26 -30.68 -17.49 11.43
CA PRO A 26 -29.94 -16.84 12.49
C PRO A 26 -28.92 -17.84 13.07
N GLY A 27 -27.60 -17.62 12.86
CA GLY A 27 -26.66 -18.30 13.72
C GLY A 27 -25.34 -18.83 13.19
N LYS A 28 -24.96 -18.67 11.95
CA LYS A 28 -23.57 -18.95 11.56
C LYS A 28 -22.75 -17.66 11.69
N LYS A 29 -21.85 -17.63 12.69
CA LYS A 29 -20.81 -16.60 12.77
C LYS A 29 -19.98 -16.70 11.48
N GLU A 30 -20.20 -15.74 10.57
CA GLU A 30 -19.43 -15.65 9.33
C GLU A 30 -17.92 -15.64 9.67
N SER A 31 -17.14 -16.46 8.96
CA SER A 31 -15.70 -16.51 9.13
C SER A 31 -15.09 -15.12 8.93
N PHE A 32 -14.07 -14.76 9.72
CA PHE A 32 -13.32 -13.50 9.58
C PHE A 32 -12.88 -13.25 8.13
N PHE A 33 -12.36 -14.28 7.44
CA PHE A 33 -11.97 -14.20 6.03
C PHE A 33 -13.16 -13.94 5.09
N HIS A 34 -14.32 -14.53 5.37
CA HIS A 34 -15.53 -14.27 4.57
C HIS A 34 -16.00 -12.82 4.74
N ARG A 35 -16.03 -12.29 5.96
CA ARG A 35 -16.37 -10.89 6.24
C ARG A 35 -15.36 -9.91 5.63
N LEU A 36 -14.08 -10.28 5.61
CA LEU A 36 -13.03 -9.50 4.97
C LEU A 36 -13.21 -9.47 3.44
N TYR A 37 -13.53 -10.62 2.84
CA TYR A 37 -13.75 -10.76 1.40
C TYR A 37 -15.01 -10.01 0.92
N VAL A 38 -16.11 -10.09 1.68
CA VAL A 38 -17.37 -9.41 1.38
C VAL A 38 -17.35 -7.92 1.75
N GLY A 39 -16.35 -7.46 2.53
CA GLY A 39 -16.21 -6.05 2.92
C GLY A 39 -17.25 -5.56 3.93
N THR A 40 -17.83 -6.47 4.72
CA THR A 40 -18.91 -6.17 5.70
C THR A 40 -18.43 -5.57 7.03
N GLY A 41 -17.19 -5.02 7.10
CA GLY A 41 -16.67 -4.35 8.30
C GLY A 41 -15.93 -5.29 9.25
N ALA A 42 -15.03 -6.13 8.73
CA ALA A 42 -14.23 -7.06 9.53
C ALA A 42 -13.20 -6.36 10.44
N VAL A 43 -12.68 -5.19 10.03
CA VAL A 43 -11.61 -4.47 10.72
C VAL A 43 -12.01 -3.02 11.00
N ASP A 44 -11.86 -2.58 12.25
CA ASP A 44 -12.05 -1.18 12.63
C ASP A 44 -10.70 -0.42 12.67
N ILE A 45 -10.25 0.01 11.49
CA ILE A 45 -8.99 0.75 11.34
C ILE A 45 -9.17 2.20 11.78
N VAL A 46 -10.29 2.83 11.40
CA VAL A 46 -10.58 4.22 11.73
C VAL A 46 -10.81 4.40 13.24
N GLY A 47 -11.46 3.45 13.92
CA GLY A 47 -11.61 3.47 15.38
C GLY A 47 -10.29 3.30 16.12
N ALA A 48 -9.39 2.49 15.56
CA ALA A 48 -8.06 2.24 16.11
C ALA A 48 -7.01 3.32 15.73
N ARG A 49 -7.41 4.42 15.07
CA ARG A 49 -6.50 5.43 14.48
C ARG A 49 -5.41 5.97 15.41
N LYS A 50 -5.68 6.12 16.71
CA LYS A 50 -4.66 6.58 17.68
C LYS A 50 -3.48 5.63 17.77
N ARG A 51 -3.73 4.31 17.71
CA ARG A 51 -2.66 3.27 17.73
C ARG A 51 -1.84 3.32 16.45
N TRP A 52 -2.50 3.51 15.31
CA TRP A 52 -1.84 3.66 14.02
C TRP A 52 -0.99 4.93 13.95
N TYR A 53 -1.48 6.06 14.46
CA TYR A 53 -0.67 7.29 14.52
C TYR A 53 0.57 7.15 15.39
N VAL A 54 0.46 6.47 16.55
CA VAL A 54 1.64 6.19 17.39
C VAL A 54 2.62 5.29 16.66
N PHE A 55 2.14 4.26 15.99
CA PHE A 55 2.99 3.36 15.20
C PHE A 55 3.74 4.10 14.09
N PHE A 56 3.02 4.87 13.26
CA PHE A 56 3.63 5.62 12.16
C PHE A 56 4.53 6.75 12.64
N ALA A 57 4.18 7.43 13.73
CA ALA A 57 5.02 8.46 14.33
C ALA A 57 6.33 7.87 14.87
N LEU A 58 6.28 6.72 15.53
CA LEU A 58 7.47 6.01 16.01
C LEU A 58 8.34 5.54 14.85
N LEU A 59 7.73 4.94 13.82
CA LEU A 59 8.42 4.50 12.61
C LEU A 59 9.13 5.69 11.94
N LEU A 60 8.43 6.79 11.75
CA LEU A 60 8.97 8.01 11.16
C LEU A 60 10.11 8.60 11.99
N LEU A 61 9.99 8.60 13.32
CA LEU A 61 11.03 9.07 14.23
C LEU A 61 12.30 8.21 14.13
N VAL A 62 12.15 6.87 14.09
CA VAL A 62 13.28 5.94 13.90
C VAL A 62 13.93 6.17 12.54
N CYS A 63 13.14 6.32 11.48
CA CYS A 63 13.65 6.57 10.13
C CYS A 63 14.41 7.91 10.04
N ILE A 64 13.84 8.98 10.55
CA ILE A 64 14.51 10.30 10.58
C ILE A 64 15.77 10.25 11.45
N GLY A 65 15.69 9.59 12.62
CA GLY A 65 16.85 9.38 13.47
C GLY A 65 17.98 8.65 12.73
N SER A 66 17.67 7.56 12.04
CA SER A 66 18.65 6.84 11.22
C SER A 66 19.28 7.74 10.15
N MET A 67 18.47 8.50 9.42
CA MET A 67 18.96 9.44 8.38
C MET A 67 19.93 10.49 8.94
N ILE A 68 19.68 10.98 10.17
CA ILE A 68 20.52 12.01 10.81
C ILE A 68 21.82 11.41 11.37
N PHE A 69 21.73 10.25 12.05
CA PHE A 69 22.88 9.67 12.75
C PHE A 69 23.76 8.76 11.89
N ARG A 70 23.16 8.05 10.95
CA ARG A 70 23.85 7.08 10.09
C ARG A 70 24.11 7.61 8.68
N GLY A 71 23.28 8.57 8.19
CA GLY A 71 23.36 9.06 6.83
C GLY A 71 22.85 8.06 5.81
N PHE A 72 23.30 8.24 4.56
CA PHE A 72 23.00 7.36 3.44
C PHE A 72 24.28 6.78 2.88
N ASN A 73 24.23 5.54 2.43
CA ASN A 73 25.27 4.95 1.60
C ASN A 73 24.98 5.32 0.14
N VAL A 74 25.68 6.34 -0.37
CA VAL A 74 25.41 6.91 -1.70
C VAL A 74 26.34 6.26 -2.73
N GLY A 75 25.77 5.83 -3.88
CA GLY A 75 26.54 5.19 -4.97
C GLY A 75 27.48 6.15 -5.68
N ILE A 76 28.48 5.58 -6.37
CA ILE A 76 29.46 6.35 -7.15
C ILE A 76 28.81 7.19 -8.25
N GLU A 77 27.61 6.84 -8.67
CA GLU A 77 26.82 7.57 -9.67
C GLU A 77 26.42 8.96 -9.18
N PHE A 78 26.37 9.17 -7.85
CA PHE A 78 26.03 10.45 -7.22
C PHE A 78 27.25 11.18 -6.66
N GLU A 79 28.20 10.46 -6.05
CA GLU A 79 29.40 11.07 -5.45
C GLU A 79 30.56 11.18 -6.42
N GLY A 80 30.52 10.41 -7.50
CA GLY A 80 31.69 10.16 -8.35
C GLY A 80 32.60 9.11 -7.72
N GLY A 81 33.66 8.75 -8.43
CA GLY A 81 34.62 7.77 -7.95
C GLY A 81 34.85 6.62 -8.92
N THR A 82 35.59 5.63 -8.46
CA THR A 82 35.88 4.39 -9.20
C THR A 82 35.40 3.20 -8.40
N GLN A 83 34.62 2.33 -9.02
CA GLN A 83 34.20 1.05 -8.47
C GLN A 83 34.88 -0.08 -9.21
N ILE A 84 35.47 -1.00 -8.45
CA ILE A 84 36.06 -2.24 -8.97
C ILE A 84 35.19 -3.39 -8.41
N GLN A 85 34.76 -4.28 -9.31
CA GLN A 85 33.93 -5.43 -8.96
C GLN A 85 34.62 -6.71 -9.44
N LEU A 86 34.65 -7.70 -8.55
CA LEU A 86 35.25 -9.02 -8.83
C LEU A 86 34.38 -10.13 -8.22
N PRO A 87 34.38 -11.37 -8.81
CA PRO A 87 33.78 -12.53 -8.19
C PRO A 87 34.38 -12.81 -6.81
N ALA A 88 33.55 -13.19 -5.84
CA ALA A 88 34.02 -13.54 -4.50
C ALA A 88 34.68 -14.96 -4.43
N HIS A 89 34.96 -15.58 -5.58
CA HIS A 89 35.62 -16.87 -5.71
C HIS A 89 36.91 -16.72 -6.53
N GLY A 90 38.00 -17.18 -5.98
CA GLY A 90 39.32 -17.17 -6.61
C GLY A 90 40.00 -18.53 -6.61
N THR A 91 41.19 -18.60 -7.18
CA THR A 91 42.02 -19.82 -7.25
C THR A 91 42.35 -20.41 -5.87
N HIS A 92 42.33 -19.61 -4.83
CA HIS A 92 42.64 -19.98 -3.44
C HIS A 92 41.38 -20.16 -2.57
N GLY A 93 40.21 -20.22 -3.18
CA GLY A 93 38.92 -20.37 -2.48
C GLY A 93 38.10 -19.08 -2.45
N GLN A 94 37.32 -18.88 -1.37
CA GLN A 94 36.48 -17.70 -1.25
C GLN A 94 37.33 -16.46 -0.94
N ILE A 95 37.18 -15.42 -1.75
CA ILE A 95 37.82 -14.12 -1.55
C ILE A 95 37.04 -13.33 -0.50
N THR A 96 37.75 -12.77 0.47
CA THR A 96 37.18 -11.92 1.53
C THR A 96 37.38 -10.44 1.24
N GLN A 97 36.56 -9.59 1.85
CA GLN A 97 36.69 -8.13 1.76
C GLN A 97 38.09 -7.66 2.21
N ASP A 98 38.60 -8.20 3.33
CA ASP A 98 39.92 -7.83 3.85
C ASP A 98 41.06 -8.15 2.91
N GLN A 99 40.96 -9.24 2.16
CA GLN A 99 41.94 -9.58 1.14
C GLN A 99 41.95 -8.56 0.00
N VAL A 100 40.76 -8.15 -0.47
CA VAL A 100 40.65 -7.13 -1.53
C VAL A 100 41.16 -5.78 -1.05
N ILE A 101 40.81 -5.36 0.19
CA ILE A 101 41.34 -4.12 0.79
C ILE A 101 42.86 -4.15 0.87
N LYS A 102 43.44 -5.30 1.25
CA LYS A 102 44.87 -5.47 1.33
C LYS A 102 45.57 -5.37 -0.04
N SER A 103 45.04 -6.05 -1.06
CA SER A 103 45.56 -5.99 -2.44
C SER A 103 45.44 -4.58 -3.01
N PHE A 104 44.31 -3.90 -2.76
CA PHE A 104 44.10 -2.51 -3.17
C PHE A 104 45.13 -1.57 -2.54
N ASN A 105 45.31 -1.69 -1.21
CA ASN A 105 46.31 -0.88 -0.49
C ASN A 105 47.75 -1.19 -0.95
N THR A 106 48.05 -2.44 -1.26
CA THR A 106 49.38 -2.81 -1.84
C THR A 106 49.61 -2.14 -3.18
N ALA A 107 48.57 -2.00 -4.02
CA ALA A 107 48.68 -1.41 -5.36
C ALA A 107 48.84 0.11 -5.33
N LEU A 108 48.15 0.82 -4.45
CA LEU A 108 48.07 2.30 -4.44
C LEU A 108 48.65 2.96 -3.19
N GLY A 109 48.90 2.22 -2.11
CA GLY A 109 49.35 2.77 -0.83
C GLY A 109 48.22 3.36 0.04
N GLU A 110 46.99 3.26 -0.42
CA GLU A 110 45.78 3.79 0.23
C GLU A 110 44.72 2.72 0.30
N ALA A 111 43.91 2.74 1.36
CA ALA A 111 42.76 1.85 1.48
C ALA A 111 41.57 2.36 0.64
N PRO A 112 40.73 1.48 0.07
CA PRO A 112 39.54 1.90 -0.61
C PRO A 112 38.56 2.56 0.38
N ALA A 113 37.66 3.41 -0.10
CA ALA A 113 36.66 4.10 0.72
C ALA A 113 35.65 3.11 1.33
N GLU A 114 35.22 2.12 0.52
CA GLU A 114 34.27 1.11 0.93
C GLU A 114 34.51 -0.21 0.18
N THR A 115 34.30 -1.34 0.88
CA THR A 115 34.29 -2.67 0.26
C THR A 115 33.12 -3.47 0.81
N GLN A 116 32.29 -4.00 -0.08
CA GLN A 116 31.11 -4.80 0.29
C GLN A 116 31.00 -6.07 -0.55
N THR A 117 30.32 -7.08 0.00
CA THR A 117 29.99 -8.29 -0.74
C THR A 117 28.51 -8.25 -1.14
N VAL A 118 28.23 -8.40 -2.43
CA VAL A 118 26.91 -8.43 -3.02
C VAL A 118 26.60 -9.84 -3.54
N GLY A 119 25.40 -10.34 -3.29
CA GLY A 119 25.01 -11.68 -3.69
C GLY A 119 25.38 -12.76 -2.68
N THR A 120 25.04 -14.01 -2.98
CA THR A 120 25.31 -15.18 -2.14
C THR A 120 25.78 -16.37 -2.94
N GLY A 121 26.53 -17.28 -2.30
CA GLY A 121 27.02 -18.50 -2.95
C GLY A 121 27.95 -18.20 -4.13
N ASN A 122 27.79 -18.95 -5.23
CA ASN A 122 28.66 -18.83 -6.39
C ASN A 122 28.47 -17.55 -7.22
N ALA A 123 27.37 -16.82 -7.01
CA ALA A 123 27.08 -15.55 -7.66
C ALA A 123 27.52 -14.33 -6.83
N SER A 124 28.18 -14.56 -5.66
CA SER A 124 28.65 -13.47 -4.84
C SER A 124 29.81 -12.71 -5.52
N THR A 125 29.74 -11.38 -5.46
CA THR A 125 30.74 -10.46 -5.97
C THR A 125 31.21 -9.53 -4.87
N ILE A 126 32.46 -9.10 -4.93
CA ILE A 126 32.97 -8.06 -4.06
C ILE A 126 33.05 -6.77 -4.87
N GLN A 127 32.47 -5.73 -4.33
CA GLN A 127 32.50 -4.38 -4.88
C GLN A 127 33.36 -3.51 -3.98
N THR A 128 34.32 -2.84 -4.57
CA THR A 128 35.25 -1.94 -3.88
C THR A 128 35.18 -0.55 -4.51
N ARG A 129 34.95 0.46 -3.70
CA ARG A 129 34.85 1.86 -4.12
C ARG A 129 36.04 2.67 -3.63
N SER A 130 36.46 3.60 -4.44
CA SER A 130 37.51 4.56 -4.12
C SER A 130 37.22 5.91 -4.75
N GLU A 131 37.96 6.93 -4.38
CA GLU A 131 38.02 8.17 -5.13
C GLU A 131 38.31 7.90 -6.61
N THR A 132 38.15 8.91 -7.45
CA THR A 132 38.40 8.78 -8.90
C THR A 132 39.83 8.38 -9.19
N LEU A 133 40.03 7.17 -9.71
CA LEU A 133 41.33 6.63 -10.12
C LEU A 133 41.61 6.94 -11.59
N THR A 134 42.89 7.14 -11.93
CA THR A 134 43.34 7.19 -13.32
C THR A 134 43.34 5.79 -13.94
N ALA A 135 43.30 5.70 -15.27
CA ALA A 135 43.34 4.42 -15.98
C ALA A 135 44.55 3.56 -15.60
N ASP A 136 45.73 4.19 -15.35
CA ASP A 136 46.93 3.49 -14.92
C ASP A 136 46.81 2.94 -13.50
N GLN A 137 46.14 3.66 -12.59
CA GLN A 137 45.86 3.22 -11.23
C GLN A 137 44.86 2.05 -11.22
N VAL A 138 43.80 2.14 -12.02
CA VAL A 138 42.84 1.03 -12.20
C VAL A 138 43.54 -0.23 -12.71
N ALA A 139 44.38 -0.10 -13.73
CA ALA A 139 45.13 -1.23 -14.26
C ALA A 139 46.10 -1.85 -13.22
N LYS A 140 46.77 -1.02 -12.40
CA LYS A 140 47.63 -1.50 -11.31
C LYS A 140 46.83 -2.28 -10.27
N VAL A 141 45.65 -1.75 -9.83
CA VAL A 141 44.80 -2.42 -8.85
C VAL A 141 44.25 -3.73 -9.39
N LYS A 142 43.76 -3.75 -10.64
CA LYS A 142 43.24 -4.98 -11.27
C LYS A 142 44.31 -6.04 -11.37
N LYS A 143 45.51 -5.67 -11.79
CA LYS A 143 46.66 -6.56 -11.88
C LYS A 143 47.06 -7.12 -10.51
N GLN A 144 47.14 -6.28 -9.48
CA GLN A 144 47.47 -6.70 -8.12
C GLN A 144 46.42 -7.65 -7.55
N ILE A 145 45.10 -7.33 -7.69
CA ILE A 145 44.00 -8.20 -7.26
C ILE A 145 44.07 -9.54 -8.01
N PHE A 146 44.39 -9.52 -9.31
CA PHE A 146 44.49 -10.75 -10.08
C PHE A 146 45.67 -11.62 -9.62
N GLU A 147 46.85 -11.01 -9.39
CA GLU A 147 48.03 -11.72 -8.92
C GLU A 147 47.87 -12.32 -7.53
N ASP A 148 47.20 -11.59 -6.59
CA ASP A 148 47.04 -12.01 -5.22
C ASP A 148 45.89 -13.02 -5.01
N LEU A 149 44.76 -12.82 -5.74
CA LEU A 149 43.49 -13.51 -5.40
C LEU A 149 42.99 -14.43 -6.54
N GLY A 150 43.44 -14.20 -7.77
CA GLY A 150 43.07 -15.01 -8.94
C GLY A 150 41.58 -15.21 -9.13
N PRO A 151 40.76 -14.13 -9.24
CA PRO A 151 39.31 -14.27 -9.32
C PRO A 151 38.86 -15.09 -10.51
N ILE A 152 37.90 -15.98 -10.31
CA ILE A 152 37.38 -16.90 -11.31
C ILE A 152 36.11 -16.33 -11.94
N GLY A 153 36.17 -16.05 -13.23
CA GLY A 153 35.00 -15.57 -13.96
C GLY A 153 33.90 -16.62 -14.21
N SER A 154 32.80 -16.21 -14.78
CA SER A 154 31.66 -17.09 -15.13
C SER A 154 32.01 -18.24 -16.08
N ASN A 155 33.14 -18.12 -16.81
CA ASN A 155 33.67 -19.16 -17.66
C ASN A 155 34.50 -20.24 -16.92
N GLY A 156 34.58 -20.17 -15.58
CA GLY A 156 35.32 -21.08 -14.73
C GLY A 156 36.86 -20.91 -14.81
N LYS A 157 37.34 -19.87 -15.45
CA LYS A 157 38.79 -19.55 -15.57
C LYS A 157 39.14 -18.30 -14.80
N SER A 158 40.31 -18.35 -14.16
CA SER A 158 40.88 -17.15 -13.55
C SER A 158 41.44 -16.24 -14.66
N SER A 159 40.99 -14.98 -14.68
CA SER A 159 41.48 -13.98 -15.61
C SER A 159 41.31 -12.57 -15.05
N GLU A 160 42.15 -11.64 -15.45
CA GLU A 160 42.00 -10.23 -15.12
C GLU A 160 40.70 -9.62 -15.66
N GLN A 161 40.14 -10.19 -16.72
CA GLN A 161 38.85 -9.80 -17.32
C GLN A 161 37.67 -10.16 -16.43
N ALA A 162 37.84 -11.03 -15.43
CA ALA A 162 36.82 -11.28 -14.41
C ALA A 162 36.63 -10.09 -13.45
N ILE A 163 37.58 -9.14 -13.45
CA ILE A 163 37.56 -7.91 -12.67
C ILE A 163 37.01 -6.82 -13.57
N SER A 164 35.80 -6.33 -13.30
CA SER A 164 35.20 -5.19 -13.98
C SER A 164 35.47 -3.89 -13.21
N ASP A 165 35.54 -2.79 -13.91
CA ASP A 165 35.66 -1.47 -13.34
C ASP A 165 34.64 -0.51 -13.95
N SER A 166 34.24 0.47 -13.16
CA SER A 166 33.36 1.57 -13.56
C SER A 166 33.88 2.84 -12.90
N ALA A 167 33.98 3.91 -13.64
CA ALA A 167 34.42 5.19 -13.13
C ALA A 167 33.42 6.29 -13.50
N VAL A 168 33.08 7.11 -12.53
CA VAL A 168 32.16 8.23 -12.68
C VAL A 168 32.86 9.50 -12.21
N SER A 169 32.82 10.56 -13.03
CA SER A 169 33.38 11.85 -12.60
C SER A 169 32.49 12.51 -11.58
N ALA A 170 33.07 13.28 -10.65
CA ALA A 170 32.29 14.03 -9.65
C ALA A 170 31.30 15.01 -10.31
N SER A 171 31.67 15.64 -11.42
CA SER A 171 30.77 16.54 -12.17
C SER A 171 29.53 15.83 -12.76
N TRP A 172 29.69 14.57 -13.15
CA TRP A 172 28.57 13.73 -13.59
C TRP A 172 27.67 13.37 -12.43
N GLY A 173 28.24 13.01 -11.28
CA GLY A 173 27.49 12.70 -10.05
C GLY A 173 26.65 13.88 -9.59
N ASP A 174 27.20 15.09 -9.58
CA ASP A 174 26.48 16.33 -9.24
C ASP A 174 25.30 16.57 -10.20
N GLU A 175 25.50 16.37 -11.51
CA GLU A 175 24.42 16.56 -12.50
C GLU A 175 23.30 15.53 -12.32
N ILE A 176 23.63 14.26 -12.09
CA ILE A 176 22.64 13.21 -11.82
C ILE A 176 21.87 13.50 -10.53
N SER A 177 22.56 13.92 -9.47
CA SER A 177 21.93 14.30 -8.20
C SER A 177 20.94 15.45 -8.38
N ARG A 178 21.34 16.48 -9.14
CA ARG A 178 20.47 17.61 -9.46
C ARG A 178 19.24 17.19 -10.26
N GLN A 179 19.42 16.36 -11.29
CA GLN A 179 18.32 15.85 -12.11
C GLN A 179 17.35 14.96 -11.29
N ALA A 180 17.86 14.13 -10.39
CA ALA A 180 17.04 13.31 -9.50
C ALA A 180 16.16 14.17 -8.59
N LEU A 181 16.69 15.23 -8.00
CA LEU A 181 15.93 16.18 -7.17
C LEU A 181 14.89 16.95 -7.99
N ILE A 182 15.22 17.38 -9.20
CA ILE A 182 14.27 18.03 -10.11
C ILE A 182 13.16 17.06 -10.49
N ALA A 183 13.46 15.82 -10.84
CA ALA A 183 12.47 14.80 -11.17
C ALA A 183 11.50 14.56 -10.01
N LEU A 184 12.01 14.44 -8.78
CA LEU A 184 11.19 14.29 -7.58
C LEU A 184 10.29 15.53 -7.36
N ALA A 185 10.85 16.74 -7.49
CA ALA A 185 10.08 17.97 -7.33
C ALA A 185 8.97 18.10 -8.38
N VAL A 186 9.28 17.84 -9.66
CA VAL A 186 8.30 17.85 -10.76
C VAL A 186 7.20 16.81 -10.52
N PHE A 187 7.58 15.61 -10.11
CA PHE A 187 6.63 14.55 -9.76
C PHE A 187 5.69 15.00 -8.63
N LEU A 188 6.22 15.55 -7.53
CA LEU A 188 5.40 16.02 -6.41
C LEU A 188 4.46 17.15 -6.82
N VAL A 189 4.91 18.09 -7.63
CA VAL A 189 4.05 19.16 -8.17
C VAL A 189 2.94 18.56 -9.03
N ALA A 190 3.26 17.63 -9.93
CA ALA A 190 2.26 16.96 -10.76
C ALA A 190 1.21 16.22 -9.91
N VAL A 191 1.63 15.53 -8.85
CA VAL A 191 0.73 14.88 -7.88
C VAL A 191 -0.15 15.88 -7.16
N VAL A 192 0.40 16.99 -6.67
CA VAL A 192 -0.40 18.04 -6.00
C VAL A 192 -1.45 18.61 -6.94
N VAL A 193 -1.09 18.91 -8.19
CA VAL A 193 -2.03 19.38 -9.21
C VAL A 193 -3.12 18.35 -9.48
N PHE A 194 -2.74 17.09 -9.68
CA PHE A 194 -3.69 15.99 -9.89
C PHE A 194 -4.68 15.86 -8.72
N LEU A 195 -4.17 15.83 -7.49
CA LEU A 195 -5.00 15.71 -6.29
C LEU A 195 -5.92 16.92 -6.10
N ALA A 196 -5.46 18.13 -6.41
CA ALA A 196 -6.25 19.36 -6.30
C ALA A 196 -7.41 19.40 -7.29
N ILE A 197 -7.23 18.81 -8.48
CA ILE A 197 -8.28 18.72 -9.52
C ILE A 197 -9.28 17.61 -9.20
N TYR A 198 -8.79 16.47 -8.74
CA TYR A 198 -9.59 15.24 -8.59
C TYR A 198 -10.33 15.16 -7.26
N PHE A 199 -9.73 15.63 -6.17
CA PHE A 199 -10.23 15.54 -4.81
C PHE A 199 -10.53 16.92 -4.19
N ASP A 200 -11.33 16.91 -3.13
CA ASP A 200 -11.46 18.09 -2.28
C ASP A 200 -10.19 18.35 -1.47
N THR A 201 -10.00 19.59 -1.04
CA THR A 201 -8.78 20.06 -0.37
C THR A 201 -8.36 19.15 0.80
N ARG A 202 -9.29 18.63 1.60
CA ARG A 202 -8.97 17.80 2.77
C ARG A 202 -8.50 16.41 2.38
N MET A 203 -9.08 15.84 1.33
CA MET A 203 -8.62 14.59 0.73
C MET A 203 -7.22 14.75 0.14
N ALA A 204 -7.01 15.83 -0.63
CA ALA A 204 -5.71 16.12 -1.22
C ALA A 204 -4.61 16.26 -0.15
N PHE A 205 -4.87 16.99 0.94
CA PHE A 205 -3.92 17.12 2.04
C PHE A 205 -3.63 15.79 2.75
N ALA A 206 -4.64 14.96 3.00
CA ALA A 206 -4.44 13.65 3.63
C ALA A 206 -3.60 12.72 2.75
N ALA A 207 -3.86 12.69 1.44
CA ALA A 207 -3.08 11.92 0.48
C ALA A 207 -1.62 12.41 0.38
N LEU A 208 -1.42 13.74 0.34
CA LEU A 208 -0.09 14.32 0.27
C LEU A 208 0.75 14.00 1.52
N ILE A 209 0.16 14.10 2.71
CA ILE A 209 0.85 13.75 3.96
C ILE A 209 1.24 12.28 3.97
N SER A 210 0.33 11.38 3.52
CA SER A 210 0.64 9.96 3.41
C SER A 210 1.77 9.70 2.41
N LEU A 211 1.76 10.36 1.26
CA LEU A 211 2.82 10.25 0.26
C LEU A 211 4.18 10.72 0.78
N LEU A 212 4.22 11.87 1.49
CA LEU A 212 5.45 12.36 2.11
C LEU A 212 5.97 11.41 3.20
N HIS A 213 5.06 10.84 3.98
CA HIS A 213 5.40 9.79 4.93
C HIS A 213 6.07 8.60 4.23
N ASP A 214 5.53 8.13 3.11
CA ASP A 214 6.07 6.99 2.36
C ASP A 214 7.49 7.26 1.82
N ILE A 215 7.74 8.49 1.35
CA ILE A 215 9.09 8.92 0.94
C ILE A 215 10.06 8.82 2.12
N VAL A 216 9.71 9.45 3.25
CA VAL A 216 10.59 9.52 4.42
C VAL A 216 10.83 8.13 5.01
N VAL A 217 9.81 7.28 5.09
CA VAL A 217 9.97 5.93 5.62
C VAL A 217 10.80 5.06 4.69
N THR A 218 10.56 5.12 3.37
CA THR A 218 11.36 4.35 2.40
C THR A 218 12.83 4.78 2.45
N ALA A 219 13.10 6.09 2.42
CA ALA A 219 14.45 6.62 2.56
C ALA A 219 15.08 6.25 3.92
N GLY A 220 14.30 6.33 5.00
CA GLY A 220 14.76 5.95 6.34
C GLY A 220 15.11 4.48 6.49
N VAL A 221 14.35 3.58 5.86
CA VAL A 221 14.69 2.14 5.82
C VAL A 221 16.00 1.92 5.07
N TYR A 222 16.23 2.64 3.96
CA TYR A 222 17.49 2.61 3.21
C TYR A 222 18.66 3.01 4.10
N SER A 223 18.55 4.12 4.82
CA SER A 223 19.54 4.58 5.79
C SER A 223 19.74 3.58 6.94
N LEU A 224 18.65 3.00 7.47
CA LEU A 224 18.69 2.08 8.62
C LEU A 224 19.40 0.76 8.28
N VAL A 225 19.12 0.21 7.10
CA VAL A 225 19.71 -1.06 6.66
C VAL A 225 21.10 -0.83 6.06
N GLY A 226 21.35 0.35 5.49
CA GLY A 226 22.61 0.70 4.80
C GLY A 226 22.61 0.28 3.34
N PHE A 227 21.43 0.21 2.70
CA PHE A 227 21.33 -0.04 1.28
C PHE A 227 21.92 1.10 0.47
N GLU A 228 22.48 0.75 -0.69
CA GLU A 228 23.08 1.73 -1.59
C GLU A 228 22.01 2.57 -2.31
N VAL A 229 22.21 3.89 -2.31
CA VAL A 229 21.35 4.83 -3.04
C VAL A 229 21.99 5.07 -4.41
N THR A 230 21.37 4.53 -5.46
CA THR A 230 21.78 4.64 -6.86
C THR A 230 20.71 5.38 -7.69
N PRO A 231 20.95 5.80 -8.92
CA PRO A 231 19.90 6.31 -9.80
C PRO A 231 18.74 5.33 -9.97
N ALA A 232 19.01 4.02 -9.95
CA ALA A 232 17.97 3.00 -10.00
C ALA A 232 17.04 3.06 -8.77
N THR A 233 17.56 3.36 -7.58
CA THR A 233 16.72 3.53 -6.38
C THR A 233 15.83 4.76 -6.47
N VAL A 234 16.31 5.86 -7.08
CA VAL A 234 15.47 7.05 -7.31
C VAL A 234 14.34 6.76 -8.29
N ILE A 235 14.63 6.06 -9.41
CA ILE A 235 13.62 5.62 -10.36
C ILE A 235 12.61 4.69 -9.68
N GLY A 236 13.07 3.74 -8.88
CA GLY A 236 12.25 2.86 -8.08
C GLY A 236 11.37 3.62 -7.10
N LEU A 237 11.92 4.63 -6.40
CA LEU A 237 11.17 5.48 -5.47
C LEU A 237 10.03 6.22 -6.19
N LEU A 238 10.30 6.87 -7.32
CA LEU A 238 9.26 7.56 -8.11
C LEU A 238 8.17 6.59 -8.57
N THR A 239 8.55 5.38 -8.98
CA THR A 239 7.59 4.34 -9.40
C THR A 239 6.68 3.94 -8.26
N ILE A 240 7.22 3.72 -7.06
CA ILE A 240 6.45 3.34 -5.87
C ILE A 240 5.50 4.45 -5.43
N LEU A 241 5.95 5.71 -5.50
CA LEU A 241 5.10 6.84 -5.14
C LEU A 241 3.87 6.90 -6.04
N GLY A 242 4.00 6.60 -7.32
CA GLY A 242 2.87 6.45 -8.24
C GLY A 242 1.94 5.31 -7.83
N PHE A 243 2.49 4.19 -7.40
CA PHE A 243 1.73 3.03 -6.94
C PHE A 243 1.00 3.29 -5.61
N SER A 244 1.67 3.89 -4.63
CA SER A 244 1.07 4.29 -3.34
C SER A 244 -0.05 5.30 -3.53
N LEU A 245 0.15 6.27 -4.43
CA LEU A 245 -0.88 7.24 -4.79
C LEU A 245 -2.10 6.56 -5.40
N TYR A 246 -1.89 5.60 -6.32
CA TYR A 246 -2.98 4.84 -6.94
C TYR A 246 -3.86 4.14 -5.89
N ASP A 247 -3.26 3.46 -4.92
CA ASP A 247 -4.01 2.78 -3.85
C ASP A 247 -4.77 3.77 -2.97
N THR A 248 -4.14 4.88 -2.58
CA THR A 248 -4.80 5.96 -1.82
C THR A 248 -5.99 6.56 -2.58
N VAL A 249 -5.85 6.78 -3.90
CA VAL A 249 -6.91 7.31 -4.76
C VAL A 249 -8.10 6.36 -4.80
N VAL A 250 -7.87 5.06 -4.94
CA VAL A 250 -8.93 4.03 -4.96
C VAL A 250 -9.70 3.99 -3.64
N VAL A 251 -9.00 4.04 -2.51
CA VAL A 251 -9.64 4.07 -1.19
C VAL A 251 -10.46 5.36 -1.01
N PHE A 252 -9.90 6.51 -1.39
CA PHE A 252 -10.56 7.81 -1.24
C PHE A 252 -11.77 7.97 -2.16
N ASP A 253 -11.72 7.41 -3.36
CA ASP A 253 -12.88 7.40 -4.26
C ASP A 253 -14.03 6.59 -3.64
N LYS A 254 -13.73 5.44 -3.06
CA LYS A 254 -14.72 4.64 -2.33
C LYS A 254 -15.25 5.34 -1.07
N VAL A 255 -14.39 6.06 -0.35
CA VAL A 255 -14.84 6.92 0.77
C VAL A 255 -15.78 8.00 0.26
N ARG A 256 -15.45 8.66 -0.85
CA ARG A 256 -16.30 9.68 -1.48
C ARG A 256 -17.64 9.13 -1.91
N GLU A 257 -17.67 7.93 -2.50
CA GLU A 257 -18.89 7.22 -2.87
C GLU A 257 -19.78 6.95 -1.63
N ASN A 258 -19.20 6.33 -0.59
CA ASN A 258 -19.94 5.94 0.63
C ASN A 258 -20.40 7.14 1.49
N THR A 259 -19.76 8.31 1.31
CA THR A 259 -20.10 9.54 2.05
C THR A 259 -20.99 10.50 1.25
N ARG A 260 -21.35 10.14 0.02
CA ARG A 260 -22.22 10.95 -0.83
C ARG A 260 -23.61 11.10 -0.20
N GLY A 261 -24.05 12.35 0.00
CA GLY A 261 -25.35 12.65 0.62
C GLY A 261 -25.43 12.38 2.13
N LEU A 262 -24.32 12.03 2.79
CA LEU A 262 -24.29 11.65 4.21
C LEU A 262 -24.82 12.72 5.14
N LEU A 263 -24.66 14.00 4.84
CA LEU A 263 -25.14 15.12 5.66
C LEU A 263 -26.66 15.15 5.82
N GLY A 264 -27.41 14.58 4.89
CA GLY A 264 -28.87 14.40 4.94
C GLY A 264 -29.31 13.14 5.69
N LEU A 265 -28.38 12.24 6.01
CA LEU A 265 -28.68 10.94 6.63
C LEU A 265 -28.27 10.92 8.10
N SER A 266 -29.03 10.18 8.91
CA SER A 266 -28.75 9.99 10.35
C SER A 266 -28.51 8.51 10.73
N ARG A 267 -28.07 7.69 9.76
CA ARG A 267 -27.80 6.27 9.98
C ARG A 267 -26.35 5.97 10.37
N ARG A 268 -25.40 6.65 9.73
CA ARG A 268 -23.96 6.43 9.89
C ARG A 268 -23.22 7.76 10.01
N THR A 269 -22.14 7.78 10.78
CA THR A 269 -21.19 8.90 10.85
C THR A 269 -20.23 8.86 9.65
N TYR A 270 -19.51 9.96 9.41
CA TYR A 270 -18.46 9.99 8.38
C TYR A 270 -17.37 8.95 8.66
N ALA A 271 -16.95 8.80 9.90
CA ALA A 271 -15.93 7.83 10.32
C ALA A 271 -16.37 6.39 10.01
N GLU A 272 -17.63 6.04 10.30
CA GLU A 272 -18.16 4.70 10.00
C GLU A 272 -18.31 4.45 8.50
N ALA A 273 -18.72 5.45 7.74
CA ALA A 273 -18.81 5.36 6.28
C ALA A 273 -17.42 5.19 5.63
N ALA A 274 -16.42 5.91 6.14
CA ALA A 274 -15.03 5.79 5.70
C ALA A 274 -14.43 4.42 6.07
N ASN A 275 -14.67 3.94 7.29
CA ASN A 275 -14.20 2.60 7.71
C ASN A 275 -14.85 1.48 6.88
N LEU A 276 -16.13 1.64 6.51
CA LEU A 276 -16.79 0.71 5.60
C LEU A 276 -16.16 0.74 4.20
N ALA A 277 -15.91 1.94 3.64
CA ALA A 277 -15.24 2.08 2.35
C ALA A 277 -13.87 1.39 2.35
N LEU A 278 -13.11 1.58 3.43
CA LEU A 278 -11.81 0.96 3.63
C LEU A 278 -11.90 -0.57 3.63
N ASN A 279 -12.86 -1.15 4.38
CA ASN A 279 -13.08 -2.59 4.37
C ASN A 279 -13.48 -3.13 2.99
N GLN A 280 -14.27 -2.37 2.22
CA GLN A 280 -14.67 -2.73 0.86
C GLN A 280 -13.52 -2.71 -0.16
N THR A 281 -12.50 -1.89 0.08
CA THR A 281 -11.32 -1.79 -0.80
C THR A 281 -10.14 -2.63 -0.32
N LEU A 282 -10.14 -3.08 0.94
CA LEU A 282 -9.00 -3.73 1.59
C LEU A 282 -8.49 -4.96 0.81
N MET A 283 -9.40 -5.86 0.40
CA MET A 283 -9.01 -7.04 -0.37
C MET A 283 -8.43 -6.68 -1.75
N ARG A 284 -8.93 -5.61 -2.36
CA ARG A 284 -8.38 -5.09 -3.62
C ARG A 284 -6.96 -4.58 -3.41
N SER A 285 -6.72 -3.76 -2.38
CA SER A 285 -5.38 -3.25 -2.05
C SER A 285 -4.40 -4.39 -1.77
N PHE A 286 -4.79 -5.41 -0.99
CA PHE A 286 -3.95 -6.57 -0.75
C PHE A 286 -3.66 -7.37 -2.02
N ASN A 287 -4.66 -7.65 -2.85
CA ASN A 287 -4.46 -8.40 -4.10
C ASN A 287 -3.55 -7.63 -5.06
N THR A 288 -3.75 -6.32 -5.18
CA THR A 288 -2.93 -5.46 -6.03
C THR A 288 -1.47 -5.44 -5.55
N ALA A 289 -1.25 -5.30 -4.24
CA ALA A 289 0.07 -5.37 -3.63
C ALA A 289 0.73 -6.73 -3.87
N PHE A 290 0.00 -7.82 -3.65
CA PHE A 290 0.52 -9.17 -3.86
C PHE A 290 0.94 -9.42 -5.31
N ILE A 291 0.11 -9.00 -6.28
CA ILE A 291 0.44 -9.09 -7.71
C ILE A 291 1.66 -8.23 -8.06
N ALA A 292 1.78 -7.03 -7.48
CA ALA A 292 2.93 -6.16 -7.70
C ALA A 292 4.23 -6.72 -7.07
N LEU A 293 4.13 -7.42 -5.93
CA LEU A 293 5.29 -8.02 -5.27
C LEU A 293 5.88 -9.20 -6.04
N LEU A 294 5.10 -9.94 -6.83
CA LEU A 294 5.60 -11.12 -7.56
C LEU A 294 6.76 -10.79 -8.51
N PRO A 295 6.66 -9.80 -9.43
CA PRO A 295 7.78 -9.44 -10.29
C PRO A 295 8.95 -8.81 -9.50
N ILE A 296 8.68 -8.07 -8.41
CA ILE A 296 9.70 -7.49 -7.55
C ILE A 296 10.53 -8.60 -6.87
N LEU A 297 9.86 -9.62 -6.33
CA LEU A 297 10.52 -10.80 -5.76
C LEU A 297 11.30 -11.58 -6.83
N GLY A 298 10.74 -11.71 -8.04
CA GLY A 298 11.44 -12.29 -9.18
C GLY A 298 12.72 -11.53 -9.52
N LEU A 299 12.65 -10.19 -9.57
CA LEU A 299 13.80 -9.32 -9.80
C LEU A 299 14.84 -9.43 -8.69
N LEU A 300 14.41 -9.50 -7.43
CA LEU A 300 15.29 -9.68 -6.28
C LEU A 300 16.02 -11.04 -6.34
N ILE A 301 15.30 -12.12 -6.61
CA ILE A 301 15.87 -13.47 -6.73
C ILE A 301 16.88 -13.51 -7.89
N VAL A 302 16.50 -13.06 -9.07
CA VAL A 302 17.38 -13.06 -10.24
C VAL A 302 18.59 -12.12 -10.04
N GLY A 303 18.34 -10.89 -9.56
CA GLY A 303 19.39 -9.90 -9.35
C GLY A 303 20.41 -10.33 -8.30
N TYR A 304 19.93 -10.80 -7.15
CA TYR A 304 20.78 -11.15 -6.02
C TYR A 304 21.38 -12.55 -6.09
N LEU A 305 20.57 -13.59 -6.42
CA LEU A 305 21.02 -14.99 -6.36
C LEU A 305 21.68 -15.47 -7.65
N LEU A 306 21.23 -14.99 -8.82
CA LEU A 306 21.71 -15.50 -10.12
C LEU A 306 22.75 -14.61 -10.78
N LEU A 307 22.57 -13.30 -10.72
CA LEU A 307 23.43 -12.35 -11.45
C LEU A 307 24.45 -11.63 -10.55
N GLY A 308 24.23 -11.55 -9.24
CA GLY A 308 25.07 -10.74 -8.34
C GLY A 308 25.12 -9.26 -8.74
N SER A 309 24.05 -8.76 -9.39
CA SER A 309 23.96 -7.40 -9.88
C SER A 309 23.43 -6.47 -8.79
N GLY A 310 24.26 -5.59 -8.27
CA GLY A 310 23.90 -4.60 -7.25
C GLY A 310 22.74 -3.71 -7.69
N THR A 311 22.79 -3.19 -8.91
CA THR A 311 21.76 -2.27 -9.45
C THR A 311 20.35 -2.89 -9.50
N LEU A 312 20.25 -4.17 -9.90
CA LEU A 312 18.95 -4.88 -9.91
C LEU A 312 18.47 -5.16 -8.49
N GLN A 313 19.39 -5.46 -7.59
CA GLN A 313 19.10 -5.65 -6.18
C GLN A 313 18.56 -4.36 -5.56
N ASP A 314 19.23 -3.23 -5.76
CA ASP A 314 18.84 -1.93 -5.23
C ASP A 314 17.45 -1.53 -5.73
N LEU A 315 17.20 -1.69 -7.03
CA LEU A 315 15.89 -1.44 -7.62
C LEU A 315 14.80 -2.33 -7.00
N ALA A 316 15.08 -3.62 -6.81
CA ALA A 316 14.13 -4.55 -6.21
C ALA A 316 13.86 -4.22 -4.73
N LEU A 317 14.89 -3.86 -3.96
CA LEU A 317 14.78 -3.54 -2.55
C LEU A 317 13.97 -2.26 -2.31
N VAL A 318 14.19 -1.19 -3.11
CA VAL A 318 13.40 0.03 -2.98
C VAL A 318 11.95 -0.23 -3.33
N GLN A 319 11.68 -1.00 -4.40
CA GLN A 319 10.32 -1.34 -4.80
C GLN A 319 9.62 -2.22 -3.75
N LEU A 320 10.31 -3.21 -3.20
CA LEU A 320 9.77 -4.06 -2.12
C LEU A 320 9.40 -3.23 -0.89
N THR A 321 10.36 -2.45 -0.39
CA THR A 321 10.18 -1.61 0.81
C THR A 321 9.03 -0.62 0.62
N GLY A 322 9.06 0.13 -0.48
CA GLY A 322 8.08 1.18 -0.72
C GLY A 322 6.69 0.63 -1.04
N THR A 323 6.56 -0.52 -1.70
CA THR A 323 5.26 -1.17 -1.91
C THR A 323 4.64 -1.58 -0.58
N LEU A 324 5.41 -2.20 0.32
CA LEU A 324 4.92 -2.58 1.65
C LEU A 324 4.51 -1.35 2.49
N VAL A 325 5.34 -0.31 2.49
CA VAL A 325 5.05 0.95 3.20
C VAL A 325 3.82 1.61 2.61
N GLY A 326 3.72 1.75 1.27
CA GLY A 326 2.63 2.42 0.58
C GLY A 326 1.27 1.77 0.81
N VAL A 327 1.19 0.43 0.76
CA VAL A 327 -0.06 -0.29 1.06
C VAL A 327 -0.48 -0.11 2.52
N LEU A 328 0.47 -0.15 3.45
CA LEU A 328 0.15 0.03 4.86
C LEU A 328 -0.30 1.47 5.15
N SER A 329 0.37 2.46 4.55
CA SER A 329 0.07 3.87 4.77
C SER A 329 -1.25 4.29 4.12
N SER A 330 -1.57 3.82 2.90
CA SER A 330 -2.84 4.13 2.21
C SER A 330 -4.05 3.69 3.03
N VAL A 331 -3.97 2.51 3.65
CA VAL A 331 -5.05 1.92 4.46
C VAL A 331 -5.08 2.51 5.88
N ALA A 332 -3.95 2.52 6.58
CA ALA A 332 -3.91 2.75 8.02
C ALA A 332 -3.47 4.18 8.42
N LEU A 333 -2.98 4.99 7.48
CA LEU A 333 -2.60 6.39 7.71
C LEU A 333 -3.47 7.37 6.93
N ALA A 334 -3.55 7.24 5.59
CA ALA A 334 -4.23 8.21 4.74
C ALA A 334 -5.72 8.34 5.08
N THR A 335 -6.43 7.21 5.23
CA THR A 335 -7.87 7.21 5.52
C THR A 335 -8.21 7.75 6.91
N PRO A 336 -7.54 7.35 8.01
CA PRO A 336 -7.74 7.98 9.31
C PRO A 336 -7.44 9.49 9.34
N LEU A 337 -6.38 9.95 8.66
CA LEU A 337 -6.06 11.37 8.52
C LEU A 337 -7.18 12.14 7.81
N LEU A 338 -7.71 11.58 6.72
CA LEU A 338 -8.85 12.14 6.02
C LEU A 338 -10.06 12.29 6.94
N VAL A 339 -10.38 11.25 7.73
CA VAL A 339 -11.49 11.29 8.68
C VAL A 339 -11.29 12.40 9.72
N ASP A 340 -10.10 12.55 10.28
CA ASP A 340 -9.81 13.58 11.26
C ASP A 340 -9.91 14.99 10.65
N PHE A 341 -9.45 15.20 9.41
CA PHE A 341 -9.61 16.47 8.71
C PHE A 341 -11.08 16.79 8.39
N LYS A 342 -11.88 15.79 8.04
CA LYS A 342 -13.31 15.96 7.77
C LYS A 342 -14.10 16.22 9.06
N MET A 343 -13.77 15.53 10.15
CA MET A 343 -14.45 15.70 11.45
C MET A 343 -14.13 17.05 12.12
N ARG A 344 -13.11 17.80 11.67
CA ARG A 344 -12.90 19.20 12.07
C ARG A 344 -13.93 20.16 11.46
N ASP A 345 -14.67 19.73 10.42
CA ASP A 345 -15.74 20.54 9.84
C ASP A 345 -17.00 20.46 10.72
N PRO A 346 -17.57 21.62 11.12
CA PRO A 346 -18.79 21.67 11.92
C PRO A 346 -19.95 20.87 11.33
N LYS A 347 -20.06 20.80 10.00
CA LYS A 347 -21.14 20.06 9.30
C LYS A 347 -21.11 18.56 9.60
N TYR A 348 -19.93 17.94 9.55
CA TYR A 348 -19.77 16.50 9.83
C TYR A 348 -19.86 16.21 11.32
N ARG A 349 -19.40 17.14 12.18
CA ARG A 349 -19.53 17.02 13.62
C ARG A 349 -20.99 17.05 14.07
N GLN A 350 -21.76 18.02 13.58
CA GLN A 350 -23.20 18.10 13.85
C GLN A 350 -23.98 16.88 13.33
N GLN A 351 -23.57 16.35 12.18
CA GLN A 351 -24.14 15.13 11.63
C GLN A 351 -23.86 13.94 12.56
N ALA A 352 -22.64 13.80 13.08
CA ALA A 352 -22.27 12.75 14.04
C ALA A 352 -23.08 12.85 15.34
N GLU A 353 -23.30 14.06 15.87
CA GLU A 353 -24.13 14.33 17.04
C GLU A 353 -25.60 13.91 16.79
N ARG A 354 -26.16 14.21 15.60
CA ARG A 354 -27.49 13.74 15.19
C ARG A 354 -27.61 12.21 15.15
N VAL A 355 -26.59 11.53 14.62
CA VAL A 355 -26.55 10.05 14.61
C VAL A 355 -26.51 9.51 16.03
N ALA A 356 -25.67 10.07 16.91
CA ALA A 356 -25.57 9.65 18.31
C ALA A 356 -26.89 9.86 19.06
N ALA A 357 -27.54 11.01 18.89
CA ALA A 357 -28.83 11.32 19.50
C ALA A 357 -29.94 10.37 19.04
N ARG A 358 -29.93 9.99 17.74
CA ARG A 358 -30.90 9.02 17.22
C ARG A 358 -30.70 7.63 17.82
N ARG A 359 -29.44 7.16 17.92
CA ARG A 359 -29.10 5.87 18.53
C ARG A 359 -29.47 5.82 20.00
N ALA A 360 -29.19 6.91 20.74
CA ALA A 360 -29.59 7.01 22.15
C ALA A 360 -31.12 6.95 22.36
N LYS A 361 -31.88 7.57 21.42
CA LYS A 361 -33.35 7.46 21.46
C LYS A 361 -33.84 6.04 21.11
N ALA A 362 -33.22 5.36 20.17
CA ALA A 362 -33.55 3.98 19.82
C ALA A 362 -33.28 3.03 21.00
N ALA A 363 -32.09 3.12 21.60
CA ALA A 363 -31.70 2.30 22.75
C ALA A 363 -32.62 2.54 23.97
N LYS A 364 -33.08 3.78 24.19
CA LYS A 364 -34.10 4.06 25.26
C LYS A 364 -35.45 3.43 24.95
N ARG A 365 -35.84 3.31 23.67
CA ARG A 365 -37.09 2.66 23.30
C ARG A 365 -37.00 1.15 23.49
N GLU A 366 -35.93 0.51 23.08
CA GLU A 366 -35.66 -0.92 23.29
C GLU A 366 -35.66 -1.27 24.80
N ALA A 367 -34.98 -0.45 25.62
CA ALA A 367 -34.97 -0.64 27.06
C ALA A 367 -36.35 -0.41 27.73
N THR A 368 -37.25 0.36 27.08
CA THR A 368 -38.61 0.57 27.57
C THR A 368 -39.54 -0.53 27.06
N ASP A 369 -39.28 -1.15 25.90
CA ASP A 369 -40.00 -2.29 25.35
C ASP A 369 -39.66 -3.60 26.09
N ASP A 370 -38.44 -3.77 26.60
CA ASP A 370 -38.05 -4.91 27.44
C ASP A 370 -38.73 -4.89 28.81
N ASP A 371 -39.22 -3.72 29.28
CA ASP A 371 -40.01 -3.55 30.51
C ASP A 371 -41.55 -3.61 30.23
N PHE A 372 -41.93 -3.95 28.97
CA PHE A 372 -43.32 -4.03 28.54
C PHE A 372 -43.93 -5.39 28.88
N ASP A 373 -44.76 -5.42 29.89
CA ASP A 373 -45.57 -6.61 30.19
C ASP A 373 -46.78 -6.69 29.24
N ALA A 374 -46.72 -7.63 28.29
CA ALA A 374 -47.80 -7.86 27.30
C ALA A 374 -49.14 -8.26 27.93
N ASN A 375 -49.19 -8.56 29.23
CA ASN A 375 -50.40 -8.89 29.99
C ASN A 375 -51.02 -7.67 30.68
N ASP A 376 -50.36 -6.51 30.62
CA ASP A 376 -50.90 -5.27 31.17
C ASP A 376 -51.74 -4.53 30.12
N GLU A 377 -53.07 -4.72 30.19
CA GLU A 377 -54.02 -4.10 29.23
C GLU A 377 -53.93 -2.56 29.20
N GLU A 378 -53.53 -1.94 30.28
CA GLU A 378 -53.42 -0.48 30.38
C GLU A 378 -52.19 0.03 29.65
N GLN A 379 -51.07 -0.66 29.72
CA GLN A 379 -49.84 -0.38 28.95
C GLN A 379 -50.07 -0.62 27.47
N LEU A 380 -50.72 -1.72 27.09
CA LEU A 380 -51.06 -2.03 25.71
C LEU A 380 -51.97 -0.96 25.08
N ALA A 381 -52.97 -0.49 25.83
CA ALA A 381 -53.85 0.58 25.37
C ALA A 381 -53.14 1.93 25.23
N ALA A 382 -52.18 2.22 26.10
CA ALA A 382 -51.35 3.44 26.03
C ALA A 382 -50.40 3.43 24.82
N GLU A 383 -49.75 2.29 24.50
CA GLU A 383 -48.91 2.13 23.32
C GLU A 383 -49.72 2.23 22.02
N LEU A 384 -50.89 1.59 21.93
CA LEU A 384 -51.79 1.71 20.79
C LEU A 384 -52.28 3.16 20.56
N ARG A 385 -52.49 3.92 21.64
CA ARG A 385 -52.84 5.36 21.54
C ARG A 385 -51.66 6.17 21.04
N LYS A 386 -50.43 5.89 21.49
CA LYS A 386 -49.18 6.53 20.99
C LYS A 386 -48.95 6.22 19.51
N GLU A 387 -49.12 4.98 19.10
CA GLU A 387 -48.94 4.56 17.70
C GLU A 387 -49.96 5.23 16.78
N LYS A 388 -51.23 5.29 17.20
CA LYS A 388 -52.27 6.03 16.47
C LYS A 388 -52.00 7.54 16.39
N ALA A 389 -51.49 8.15 17.47
CA ALA A 389 -51.14 9.56 17.48
C ALA A 389 -49.92 9.86 16.57
N MET A 390 -48.92 8.97 16.55
CA MET A 390 -47.77 9.11 15.64
C MET A 390 -48.16 8.88 14.19
N ALA A 391 -49.03 7.93 13.87
CA ALA A 391 -49.55 7.71 12.52
C ALA A 391 -50.38 8.90 12.02
N ALA A 392 -51.19 9.51 12.90
CA ALA A 392 -51.93 10.73 12.59
C ALA A 392 -51.01 11.96 12.36
N ALA A 393 -49.95 12.10 13.15
CA ALA A 393 -48.95 13.18 13.01
C ALA A 393 -48.06 13.02 11.77
N ALA A 394 -47.88 11.78 11.30
CA ALA A 394 -47.12 11.47 10.08
C ALA A 394 -47.92 11.65 8.77
N GLY A 395 -49.18 12.05 8.83
CA GLY A 395 -50.04 12.29 7.65
C GLY A 395 -50.29 11.03 6.80
N VAL A 396 -50.18 9.84 7.37
CA VAL A 396 -50.48 8.59 6.70
C VAL A 396 -51.98 8.36 6.76
N PRO A 397 -52.75 8.38 5.64
CA PRO A 397 -54.15 8.11 5.65
C PRO A 397 -54.40 6.68 6.14
N ALA A 398 -55.28 6.54 7.14
CA ALA A 398 -55.67 5.24 7.66
C ALA A 398 -56.17 4.33 6.53
N ARG A 399 -55.49 3.23 6.29
CA ARG A 399 -55.98 2.19 5.37
C ARG A 399 -57.23 1.60 5.96
N HIS A 400 -58.37 2.00 5.39
CA HIS A 400 -59.62 1.28 5.66
C HIS A 400 -59.47 -0.18 5.22
N PRO A 401 -59.89 -1.14 6.09
CA PRO A 401 -59.90 -2.53 5.67
C PRO A 401 -60.92 -2.67 4.53
N LYS A 402 -60.46 -3.06 3.35
CA LYS A 402 -61.34 -3.40 2.23
C LYS A 402 -62.24 -4.52 2.66
N GLN A 403 -63.56 -4.20 2.79
CA GLN A 403 -64.61 -5.20 2.92
C GLN A 403 -64.54 -6.15 1.72
N ARG A 404 -64.38 -7.45 1.99
CA ARG A 404 -64.49 -8.49 0.96
C ARG A 404 -65.90 -8.46 0.39
N PRO A 405 -66.13 -8.44 -0.91
CA PRO A 405 -67.46 -8.60 -1.48
C PRO A 405 -67.96 -10.02 -1.21
N SER A 406 -69.11 -10.13 -0.57
CA SER A 406 -69.82 -11.38 -0.36
C SER A 406 -70.27 -11.93 -1.73
N GLY A 407 -69.68 -13.06 -2.15
CA GLY A 407 -70.10 -13.76 -3.36
C GLY A 407 -71.51 -14.28 -3.25
N LYS A 408 -72.45 -13.74 -4.00
CA LYS A 408 -73.72 -14.34 -4.28
C LYS A 408 -73.56 -15.57 -5.15
N LYS A 409 -73.89 -16.76 -4.60
CA LYS A 409 -74.21 -17.94 -5.39
C LYS A 409 -75.38 -17.64 -6.28
N LYS A 410 -75.29 -17.85 -7.59
CA LYS A 410 -76.43 -18.08 -8.47
C LYS A 410 -76.33 -19.52 -8.98
N ARG A 411 -77.50 -20.10 -8.99
CA ARG A 411 -77.91 -21.43 -9.47
C ARG A 411 -77.24 -21.81 -10.83
#